data_e6316f246a6469b691e7d497a77480b1
#
_entry.id   e6316f246a6469b691e7d497a77480b1
#
_cell.length_a   1.000
_cell.length_b   1.000
_cell.length_c   1.000
_cell.angle_alpha   90.00
_cell.angle_beta   90.00
_cell.angle_gamma   90.00
#
_symmetry.space_group_name_H-M   'P 1'
#
loop_
_entity.id
_entity.type
_entity.pdbx_description
1 polymer ?
#
loop_
_entity_poly.entity_id
_entity_poly.type
_entity_poly.pdbx_seq_one_letter_code
_entity_poly.pdbx_strand_id
1 'polypeptide(L)'
;MKTINVVAAVIVHDGKVFATQRGYGEFAGGWEFPGGKVEAGETPEQALVREIREELETTVSVDSFVYQVEYDYPVFHLSMGCYVCSIVEGHLHLLEHSAAKWLGAANLRSVDWLPADIEVVNAL
;
A
#
# COMPACT_ATOMS: atom_id res chain seq x y z
N MET A 1 1.78 19.21 -14.33
CA MET A 1 1.06 18.34 -13.38
C MET A 1 1.97 17.97 -12.22
N LYS A 2 1.49 18.07 -10.99
CA LYS A 2 2.30 17.75 -9.82
C LYS A 2 2.54 16.23 -9.73
N THR A 3 3.77 15.84 -9.39
CA THR A 3 4.10 14.44 -9.10
C THR A 3 4.07 14.20 -7.60
N ILE A 4 3.36 13.15 -7.19
CA ILE A 4 3.32 12.71 -5.80
C ILE A 4 4.08 11.38 -5.68
N ASN A 5 5.14 11.37 -4.87
CA ASN A 5 5.97 10.19 -4.64
C ASN A 5 5.48 9.45 -3.40
N VAL A 6 5.06 8.21 -3.58
CA VAL A 6 4.55 7.37 -2.49
C VAL A 6 5.17 5.99 -2.54
N VAL A 7 5.00 5.25 -1.45
CA VAL A 7 5.41 3.85 -1.33
C VAL A 7 4.22 3.05 -0.84
N ALA A 8 4.17 1.78 -1.22
CA ALA A 8 3.11 0.86 -0.83
C ALA A 8 3.68 -0.48 -0.38
N ALA A 9 3.10 -1.05 0.66
CA ALA A 9 3.51 -2.32 1.22
C ALA A 9 2.57 -3.44 0.78
N VAL A 10 3.12 -4.44 0.11
CA VAL A 10 2.45 -5.71 -0.14
C VAL A 10 2.84 -6.60 1.04
N ILE A 11 2.06 -6.50 2.13
CA ILE A 11 2.33 -7.26 3.36
C ILE A 11 1.84 -8.69 3.15
N VAL A 12 2.75 -9.65 3.21
CA VAL A 12 2.46 -11.06 2.93
C VAL A 12 2.50 -11.85 4.23
N HIS A 13 1.47 -12.69 4.45
CA HIS A 13 1.41 -13.62 5.57
C HIS A 13 0.55 -14.83 5.16
N ASP A 14 1.07 -16.04 5.36
CA ASP A 14 0.40 -17.30 5.02
C ASP A 14 -0.13 -17.33 3.57
N GLY A 15 0.66 -16.83 2.64
CA GLY A 15 0.30 -16.83 1.21
C GLY A 15 -0.77 -15.81 0.82
N LYS A 16 -1.10 -14.88 1.71
CA LYS A 16 -2.10 -13.84 1.48
C LYS A 16 -1.49 -12.46 1.58
N VAL A 17 -2.12 -11.49 0.91
CA VAL A 17 -1.72 -10.09 0.96
C VAL A 17 -2.75 -9.26 1.71
N PHE A 18 -2.27 -8.24 2.43
CA PHE A 18 -3.12 -7.36 3.23
C PHE A 18 -3.59 -6.17 2.38
N ALA A 19 -4.91 -6.01 2.26
CA ALA A 19 -5.53 -4.91 1.54
C ALA A 19 -6.37 -4.07 2.50
N THR A 20 -6.36 -2.74 2.30
CA THR A 20 -7.12 -1.81 3.12
C THR A 20 -8.08 -0.99 2.28
N GLN A 21 -9.24 -0.64 2.86
CA GLN A 21 -10.21 0.21 2.20
C GLN A 21 -10.06 1.64 2.72
N ARG A 22 -9.94 2.58 1.79
CA ARG A 22 -9.82 4.00 2.14
C ARG A 22 -11.12 4.50 2.76
N GLY A 23 -11.03 5.11 3.96
CA GLY A 23 -12.19 5.54 4.73
C GLY A 23 -12.65 6.97 4.48
N TYR A 24 -11.87 7.77 3.77
CA TYR A 24 -12.17 9.20 3.57
C TYR A 24 -11.56 9.71 2.27
N GLY A 25 -11.94 10.94 1.91
CA GLY A 25 -11.40 11.64 0.74
C GLY A 25 -12.08 11.25 -0.56
N GLU A 26 -11.50 11.73 -1.66
CA GLU A 26 -12.04 11.55 -3.00
C GLU A 26 -12.15 10.08 -3.43
N PHE A 27 -11.21 9.25 -2.96
CA PHE A 27 -11.17 7.84 -3.32
C PHE A 27 -11.73 6.92 -2.23
N ALA A 28 -12.56 7.45 -1.33
CA ALA A 28 -13.18 6.66 -0.27
C ALA A 28 -13.93 5.45 -0.85
N GLY A 29 -13.79 4.31 -0.20
CA GLY A 29 -14.37 3.04 -0.66
C GLY A 29 -13.47 2.23 -1.57
N GLY A 30 -12.43 2.83 -2.18
CA GLY A 30 -11.45 2.12 -2.99
C GLY A 30 -10.49 1.32 -2.12
N TRP A 31 -10.03 0.19 -2.64
CA TRP A 31 -9.07 -0.68 -1.96
C TRP A 31 -7.66 -0.40 -2.44
N GLU A 32 -6.71 -0.49 -1.51
CA GLU A 32 -5.32 -0.16 -1.78
C GLU A 32 -4.38 -0.99 -0.91
N PHE A 33 -3.11 -1.03 -1.30
CA PHE A 33 -2.05 -1.51 -0.41
C PHE A 33 -1.67 -0.36 0.52
N PRO A 34 -1.46 -0.62 1.82
CA PRO A 34 -1.13 0.45 2.77
C PRO A 34 0.24 1.07 2.46
N GLY A 35 0.38 2.34 2.74
CA GLY A 35 1.61 3.08 2.51
C GLY A 35 1.38 4.57 2.63
N GLY A 36 2.23 5.37 2.02
CA GLY A 36 2.10 6.81 2.08
C GLY A 36 3.24 7.55 1.39
N LYS A 37 3.33 8.84 1.64
CA LYS A 37 4.29 9.73 0.97
C LYS A 37 5.69 9.52 1.49
N VAL A 38 6.67 9.61 0.58
CA VAL A 38 8.09 9.67 0.92
C VAL A 38 8.40 11.11 1.33
N GLU A 39 8.94 11.28 2.54
CA GLU A 39 9.34 12.59 3.04
C GLU A 39 10.78 12.91 2.67
N ALA A 40 11.12 14.21 2.72
CA ALA A 40 12.48 14.67 2.41
C ALA A 40 13.50 13.97 3.31
N GLY A 41 14.58 13.47 2.72
CA GLY A 41 15.66 12.79 3.43
C GLY A 41 15.42 11.32 3.73
N GLU A 42 14.24 10.78 3.39
CA GLU A 42 13.95 9.35 3.55
C GLU A 42 14.27 8.57 2.29
N THR A 43 14.76 7.34 2.45
CA THR A 43 14.71 6.36 1.37
C THR A 43 13.28 5.84 1.26
N PRO A 44 12.88 5.26 0.10
CA PRO A 44 11.57 4.62 -0.03
C PRO A 44 11.29 3.59 1.05
N GLU A 45 12.28 2.76 1.39
CA GLU A 45 12.14 1.72 2.41
C GLU A 45 11.93 2.31 3.81
N GLN A 46 12.65 3.38 4.15
CA GLN A 46 12.47 4.08 5.43
C GLN A 46 11.07 4.69 5.53
N ALA A 47 10.60 5.31 4.45
CA ALA A 47 9.27 5.89 4.38
C ALA A 47 8.20 4.82 4.60
N LEU A 48 8.38 3.64 3.99
CA LEU A 48 7.42 2.56 4.10
C LEU A 48 7.32 2.02 5.53
N VAL A 49 8.45 1.78 6.19
CA VAL A 49 8.47 1.33 7.58
C VAL A 49 7.78 2.35 8.48
N ARG A 50 8.07 3.64 8.30
CA ARG A 50 7.45 4.72 9.08
C ARG A 50 5.94 4.77 8.85
N GLU A 51 5.49 4.75 7.58
CA GLU A 51 4.06 4.84 7.25
C GLU A 51 3.26 3.67 7.81
N ILE A 52 3.78 2.45 7.73
CA ILE A 52 3.09 1.28 8.27
C ILE A 52 3.00 1.36 9.80
N ARG A 53 4.03 1.87 10.45
CA ARG A 53 3.98 2.09 11.91
C ARG A 53 2.94 3.15 12.28
N GLU A 54 2.86 4.25 11.54
CA GLU A 54 1.90 5.32 11.79
C GLU A 54 0.46 4.88 11.51
N GLU A 55 0.23 4.20 10.41
CA GLU A 55 -1.12 3.82 9.97
C GLU A 55 -1.67 2.56 10.64
N LEU A 56 -0.83 1.59 10.92
CA LEU A 56 -1.24 0.25 11.36
C LEU A 56 -0.62 -0.17 12.70
N GLU A 57 0.18 0.67 13.32
CA GLU A 57 0.89 0.38 14.56
C GLU A 57 1.69 -0.94 14.50
N THR A 58 2.30 -1.20 13.33
CA THR A 58 2.97 -2.46 13.05
C THR A 58 4.35 -2.17 12.49
N THR A 59 5.34 -2.96 12.92
CA THR A 59 6.70 -2.92 12.38
C THR A 59 6.83 -3.99 11.31
N VAL A 60 7.22 -3.57 10.12
CA VAL A 60 7.46 -4.48 8.99
C VAL A 60 8.93 -4.45 8.58
N SER A 61 9.39 -5.56 7.98
CA SER A 61 10.63 -5.58 7.22
C SER A 61 10.28 -5.43 5.74
N VAL A 62 11.09 -4.66 5.02
CA VAL A 62 10.97 -4.50 3.57
C VAL A 62 11.86 -5.56 2.93
N ASP A 63 11.24 -6.54 2.29
CA ASP A 63 11.95 -7.74 1.84
C ASP A 63 12.43 -7.66 0.38
N SER A 64 11.58 -7.15 -0.52
CA SER A 64 11.95 -7.03 -1.93
C SER A 64 11.09 -6.01 -2.65
N PHE A 65 11.66 -5.45 -3.73
CA PHE A 65 10.93 -4.56 -4.64
C PHE A 65 10.04 -5.40 -5.57
N VAL A 66 8.79 -4.95 -5.79
CA VAL A 66 7.84 -5.62 -6.67
C VAL A 66 7.69 -4.87 -7.98
N TYR A 67 7.32 -3.59 -7.92
CA TYR A 67 6.89 -2.86 -9.11
C TYR A 67 6.90 -1.36 -8.84
N GLN A 68 7.18 -0.57 -9.88
CA GLN A 68 7.07 0.89 -9.84
C GLN A 68 5.84 1.28 -10.65
N VAL A 69 4.85 1.83 -9.97
CA VAL A 69 3.65 2.35 -10.63
C VAL A 69 3.88 3.81 -11.02
N GLU A 70 3.57 4.14 -12.29
CA GLU A 70 3.49 5.52 -12.78
C GLU A 70 2.10 5.69 -13.34
N TYR A 71 1.27 6.49 -12.69
CA TYR A 71 -0.13 6.62 -13.06
C TYR A 71 -0.60 8.09 -13.04
N ASP A 72 -1.25 8.50 -14.11
CA ASP A 72 -1.82 9.86 -14.22
C ASP A 72 -3.27 9.87 -13.77
N TYR A 73 -3.51 10.41 -12.58
CA TYR A 73 -4.85 10.82 -12.16
C TYR A 73 -5.17 12.19 -12.79
N PRO A 74 -6.44 12.62 -12.82
CA PRO A 74 -6.80 13.85 -13.53
C PRO A 74 -6.01 15.10 -13.12
N VAL A 75 -5.61 15.22 -11.84
CA VAL A 75 -4.97 16.44 -11.33
C VAL A 75 -3.55 16.23 -10.84
N PHE A 76 -3.03 14.99 -10.86
CA PHE A 76 -1.64 14.73 -10.43
C PHE A 76 -1.12 13.44 -11.05
N HIS A 77 0.22 13.35 -11.10
CA HIS A 77 0.92 12.11 -11.46
C HIS A 77 1.33 11.38 -10.18
N LEU A 78 0.98 10.10 -10.09
CA LEU A 78 1.38 9.24 -8.98
C LEU A 78 2.59 8.41 -9.37
N SER A 79 3.66 8.49 -8.58
CA SER A 79 4.84 7.64 -8.68
C SER A 79 4.90 6.80 -7.40
N MET A 80 4.66 5.49 -7.52
CA MET A 80 4.51 4.62 -6.37
C MET A 80 5.43 3.40 -6.45
N GLY A 81 6.39 3.34 -5.52
CA GLY A 81 7.26 2.16 -5.35
C GLY A 81 6.57 1.14 -4.44
N CYS A 82 6.46 -0.10 -4.92
CA CYS A 82 5.76 -1.17 -4.21
C CYS A 82 6.73 -2.27 -3.80
N TYR A 83 6.65 -2.67 -2.53
CA TYR A 83 7.60 -3.61 -1.92
C TYR A 83 6.86 -4.72 -1.18
N VAL A 84 7.37 -5.94 -1.28
CA VAL A 84 6.92 -7.03 -0.42
C VAL A 84 7.46 -6.81 0.98
N CYS A 85 6.59 -6.91 1.97
CA CYS A 85 6.93 -6.72 3.37
C CYS A 85 6.44 -7.89 4.22
N SER A 86 7.13 -8.12 5.35
CA SER A 86 6.73 -9.11 6.36
C SER A 86 6.52 -8.40 7.69
N ILE A 87 5.59 -8.92 8.51
CA ILE A 87 5.35 -8.39 9.85
C ILE A 87 6.48 -8.89 10.76
N VAL A 88 7.18 -7.94 11.41
CA VAL A 88 8.22 -8.24 12.38
C VAL A 88 7.67 -8.18 13.79
N GLU A 89 6.85 -7.17 14.10
CA GLU A 89 6.32 -6.92 15.42
C GLU A 89 5.01 -6.16 15.35
N GLY A 90 4.10 -6.46 16.27
CA GLY A 90 2.83 -5.76 16.39
C GLY A 90 1.68 -6.48 15.70
N HIS A 91 0.52 -5.84 15.78
CA HIS A 91 -0.71 -6.29 15.14
C HIS A 91 -1.20 -5.19 14.21
N LEU A 92 -1.82 -5.57 13.10
CA LEU A 92 -2.34 -4.61 12.13
C LEU A 92 -3.59 -3.92 12.69
N HIS A 93 -3.43 -2.69 13.16
CA HIS A 93 -4.49 -1.84 13.69
C HIS A 93 -4.92 -0.82 12.63
N LEU A 94 -6.22 -0.72 12.37
CA LEU A 94 -6.76 0.21 11.39
C LEU A 94 -7.00 1.57 12.05
N LEU A 95 -6.11 2.53 11.82
CA LEU A 95 -6.26 3.88 12.37
C LEU A 95 -6.95 4.83 11.38
N GLU A 96 -6.73 4.64 10.07
CA GLU A 96 -7.21 5.55 9.03
C GLU A 96 -8.06 4.88 7.95
N HIS A 97 -8.29 3.57 8.05
CA HIS A 97 -8.99 2.80 7.04
C HIS A 97 -10.34 2.32 7.58
N SER A 98 -11.34 2.20 6.71
CA SER A 98 -12.67 1.73 7.10
C SER A 98 -12.78 0.21 7.18
N ALA A 99 -11.93 -0.51 6.47
CA ALA A 99 -11.92 -1.98 6.46
C ALA A 99 -10.58 -2.52 5.99
N ALA A 100 -10.35 -3.80 6.24
CA ALA A 100 -9.19 -4.52 5.74
C ALA A 100 -9.53 -5.98 5.48
N LYS A 101 -8.77 -6.59 4.56
CA LYS A 101 -8.90 -8.01 4.23
C LYS A 101 -7.54 -8.62 3.93
N TRP A 102 -7.39 -9.89 4.27
CA TRP A 102 -6.33 -10.74 3.76
C TRP A 102 -6.84 -11.43 2.50
N LEU A 103 -6.15 -11.24 1.38
CA LEU A 103 -6.57 -11.77 0.08
C LEU A 103 -5.57 -12.80 -0.42
N GLY A 104 -6.04 -14.01 -0.67
CA GLY A 104 -5.26 -15.06 -1.31
C GLY A 104 -5.41 -15.01 -2.84
N ALA A 105 -4.72 -15.94 -3.54
CA ALA A 105 -4.76 -15.97 -5.00
C ALA A 105 -6.18 -16.11 -5.55
N ALA A 106 -7.05 -16.85 -4.86
CA ALA A 106 -8.42 -17.10 -5.34
C ALA A 106 -9.32 -15.87 -5.26
N ASN A 107 -9.04 -14.94 -4.35
CA ASN A 107 -9.89 -13.76 -4.14
C ASN A 107 -9.14 -12.43 -4.23
N LEU A 108 -7.96 -12.42 -4.80
CA LEU A 108 -7.14 -11.22 -4.96
C LEU A 108 -7.88 -10.11 -5.72
N ARG A 109 -8.73 -10.47 -6.67
CA ARG A 109 -9.48 -9.53 -7.50
C ARG A 109 -10.93 -9.31 -7.03
N SER A 110 -11.27 -9.72 -5.80
CA SER A 110 -12.63 -9.63 -5.27
C SER A 110 -12.99 -8.25 -4.72
N VAL A 111 -12.03 -7.33 -4.64
CA VAL A 111 -12.23 -5.98 -4.13
C VAL A 111 -12.04 -4.93 -5.23
N ASP A 112 -12.61 -3.74 -5.03
CA ASP A 112 -12.48 -2.61 -5.95
C ASP A 112 -11.15 -1.90 -5.74
N TRP A 113 -10.08 -2.44 -6.32
CA TRP A 113 -8.77 -1.82 -6.24
C TRP A 113 -8.77 -0.44 -6.90
N LEU A 114 -8.10 0.54 -6.28
CA LEU A 114 -7.84 1.82 -6.94
C LEU A 114 -7.01 1.59 -8.21
N PRO A 115 -7.15 2.47 -9.22
CA PRO A 115 -6.49 2.28 -10.53
C PRO A 115 -4.99 2.03 -10.44
N ALA A 116 -4.27 2.76 -9.59
CA ALA A 116 -2.83 2.57 -9.43
C ALA A 116 -2.52 1.22 -8.78
N ASP A 117 -3.33 0.79 -7.82
CA ASP A 117 -3.11 -0.45 -7.07
C ASP A 117 -3.40 -1.70 -7.89
N ILE A 118 -4.32 -1.64 -8.85
CA ILE A 118 -4.58 -2.78 -9.74
C ILE A 118 -3.34 -3.13 -10.57
N GLU A 119 -2.47 -2.16 -10.87
CA GLU A 119 -1.21 -2.44 -11.57
C GLU A 119 -0.28 -3.29 -10.72
N VAL A 120 -0.27 -3.08 -9.41
CA VAL A 120 0.50 -3.91 -8.47
C VAL A 120 -0.06 -5.32 -8.44
N VAL A 121 -1.39 -5.45 -8.36
CA VAL A 121 -2.07 -6.76 -8.39
C VAL A 121 -1.69 -7.53 -9.65
N ASN A 122 -1.64 -6.85 -10.79
CA ASN A 122 -1.27 -7.48 -12.06
C ASN A 122 0.19 -7.94 -12.09
N ALA A 123 1.06 -7.37 -11.25
CA ALA A 123 2.47 -7.71 -11.14
C ALA A 123 2.75 -8.83 -10.13
N LEU A 124 1.76 -9.21 -9.34
CA LEU A 124 1.92 -10.26 -8.31
C LEU A 124 1.79 -11.67 -8.88
#